data_b7dafa7bd5d812c1b7b9256d95a0b61f
#
_entry.id   b7dafa7bd5d812c1b7b9256d95a0b61f
#
_cell.length_a   1.000
_cell.length_b   1.000
_cell.length_c   1.000
_cell.angle_alpha   90.00
_cell.angle_beta   90.00
_cell.angle_gamma   90.00
#
_symmetry.space_group_name_H-M   'P 1'
#
loop_
_entity.id
_entity.type
_entity.pdbx_description
1 polymer ?
#
loop_
_entity_poly.entity_id
_entity_poly.type
_entity_poly.pdbx_seq_one_letter_code
_entity_poly.pdbx_strand_id
1 'polypeptide(L)'
;MHPRLASWALAVKARHRSPWPAVWLFTDPARMPDVVATVRALPPGCGVVFRHDGVPGRATLAQHVARACRAGRLVMVMTAPALPGVGLHLRRGYRSGAVPRLVTSSSHNRLEVLRAKRAGAAVVFVSPLFPTRSHPDGTALGGVRWRNAGGGVGGVFALGGVDAETVRAVPRCAMGFGAIGALTACGSHATVFRNCHGTAVVAVAEPAATRQ
;
A
#
# COMPACT_ATOMS: atom_id res chain seq x y z
N MET A 1 -7.27 9.15 5.97
CA MET A 1 -5.90 8.67 6.38
C MET A 1 -5.42 9.52 7.54
N HIS A 2 -4.84 8.91 8.58
CA HIS A 2 -4.34 9.60 9.77
C HIS A 2 -3.26 10.65 9.43
N PRO A 3 -3.25 11.85 10.07
CA PRO A 3 -2.30 12.94 9.75
C PRO A 3 -0.82 12.56 9.84
N ARG A 4 -0.44 11.74 10.82
CA ARG A 4 0.95 11.25 10.95
C ARG A 4 1.41 10.42 9.75
N LEU A 5 0.54 9.57 9.20
CA LEU A 5 0.83 8.79 7.99
C LEU A 5 0.98 9.69 6.77
N ALA A 6 0.12 10.70 6.67
CA ALA A 6 0.18 11.69 5.60
C ALA A 6 1.46 12.51 5.62
N SER A 7 1.82 13.08 6.77
CA SER A 7 3.05 13.88 6.94
C SER A 7 4.30 13.03 6.66
N TRP A 8 4.33 11.79 7.13
CA TRP A 8 5.44 10.87 6.86
C TRP A 8 5.55 10.58 5.34
N ALA A 9 4.44 10.32 4.66
CA ALA A 9 4.42 10.05 3.23
C ALA A 9 4.93 11.24 2.41
N LEU A 10 4.54 12.46 2.76
CA LEU A 10 5.04 13.69 2.13
C LEU A 10 6.56 13.82 2.29
N ALA A 11 7.08 13.61 3.50
CA ALA A 11 8.52 13.67 3.77
C ALA A 11 9.31 12.61 2.97
N VAL A 12 8.76 11.41 2.82
CA VAL A 12 9.35 10.32 2.02
C VAL A 12 9.35 10.68 0.54
N LYS A 13 8.24 11.20 0.01
CA LYS A 13 8.15 11.63 -1.39
C LYS A 13 9.18 12.74 -1.70
N ALA A 14 9.33 13.70 -0.81
CA ALA A 14 10.33 14.77 -0.97
C ALA A 14 11.78 14.21 -0.98
N ARG A 15 12.06 13.21 -0.11
CA ARG A 15 13.39 12.61 0.02
C ARG A 15 13.78 11.73 -1.17
N HIS A 16 12.89 10.87 -1.61
CA HIS A 16 13.21 9.81 -2.57
C HIS A 16 12.80 10.12 -4.00
N ARG A 17 11.95 11.12 -4.22
CA ARG A 17 11.43 11.52 -5.55
C ARG A 17 10.89 10.32 -6.36
N SER A 18 10.40 9.29 -5.68
CA SER A 18 9.89 8.08 -6.31
C SER A 18 8.66 8.39 -7.20
N PRO A 19 8.57 7.82 -8.41
CA PRO A 19 7.37 7.94 -9.23
C PRO A 19 6.18 7.17 -8.64
N TRP A 20 6.44 6.24 -7.73
CA TRP A 20 5.42 5.37 -7.13
C TRP A 20 4.80 5.97 -5.88
N PRO A 21 3.56 5.62 -5.55
CA PRO A 21 2.91 6.00 -4.29
C PRO A 21 3.79 5.67 -3.07
N ALA A 22 3.86 6.59 -2.09
CA ALA A 22 4.54 6.31 -0.83
C ALA A 22 3.67 5.50 0.15
N VAL A 23 2.35 5.48 -0.06
CA VAL A 23 1.37 4.77 0.79
C VAL A 23 0.59 3.79 -0.06
N TRP A 24 0.48 2.54 0.41
CA TRP A 24 -0.22 1.46 -0.28
C TRP A 24 -1.21 0.77 0.66
N LEU A 25 -2.47 0.70 0.24
CA LEU A 25 -3.47 -0.15 0.86
C LEU A 25 -3.29 -1.59 0.38
N PHE A 26 -3.08 -2.53 1.30
CA PHE A 26 -3.20 -3.95 1.00
C PHE A 26 -4.62 -4.39 1.35
N THR A 27 -5.38 -4.85 0.37
CA THR A 27 -6.75 -5.29 0.62
C THR A 27 -6.77 -6.67 1.28
N ASP A 28 -7.78 -6.86 2.14
CA ASP A 28 -7.96 -8.09 2.91
C ASP A 28 -9.47 -8.37 3.02
N PRO A 29 -9.98 -9.49 2.48
CA PRO A 29 -11.42 -9.76 2.47
C PRO A 29 -12.03 -9.89 3.87
N ALA A 30 -11.27 -10.39 4.84
CA ALA A 30 -11.76 -10.53 6.22
C ALA A 30 -11.89 -9.21 6.96
N ARG A 31 -11.13 -8.18 6.55
CA ARG A 31 -11.06 -6.87 7.22
C ARG A 31 -11.74 -5.74 6.45
N MET A 32 -12.10 -5.99 5.20
CA MET A 32 -12.69 -5.00 4.31
C MET A 32 -13.94 -5.59 3.64
N PRO A 33 -15.07 -5.68 4.36
CA PRO A 33 -16.31 -6.21 3.78
C PRO A 33 -16.77 -5.36 2.57
N ASP A 34 -16.54 -4.04 2.61
CA ASP A 34 -16.69 -3.14 1.45
C ASP A 34 -15.33 -2.54 1.05
N VAL A 35 -14.60 -3.29 0.23
CA VAL A 35 -13.31 -2.84 -0.29
C VAL A 35 -13.45 -1.67 -1.24
N VAL A 36 -14.58 -1.52 -1.95
CA VAL A 36 -14.80 -0.42 -2.90
C VAL A 36 -14.97 0.90 -2.15
N ALA A 37 -15.78 0.92 -1.08
CA ALA A 37 -15.90 2.09 -0.21
C ALA A 37 -14.57 2.45 0.45
N THR A 38 -13.83 1.45 0.94
CA THR A 38 -12.48 1.68 1.52
C THR A 38 -11.54 2.33 0.52
N VAL A 39 -11.51 1.86 -0.73
CA VAL A 39 -10.66 2.43 -1.78
C VAL A 39 -11.08 3.84 -2.15
N ARG A 40 -12.38 4.13 -2.23
CA ARG A 40 -12.91 5.49 -2.50
C ARG A 40 -12.53 6.50 -1.43
N ALA A 41 -12.34 6.06 -0.19
CA ALA A 41 -11.93 6.92 0.93
C ALA A 41 -10.41 7.22 0.96
N LEU A 42 -9.61 6.62 0.08
CA LEU A 42 -8.18 6.89 0.02
C LEU A 42 -7.91 8.24 -0.66
N PRO A 43 -6.92 8.99 -0.16
CA PRO A 43 -6.44 10.19 -0.83
C PRO A 43 -5.83 9.87 -2.21
N PRO A 44 -5.92 10.81 -3.17
CA PRO A 44 -5.23 10.67 -4.46
C PRO A 44 -3.73 10.42 -4.29
N GLY A 45 -3.13 9.67 -5.21
CA GLY A 45 -1.72 9.34 -5.19
C GLY A 45 -1.35 8.17 -4.27
N CYS A 46 -2.32 7.52 -3.62
CA CYS A 46 -2.10 6.24 -2.94
C CYS A 46 -2.06 5.06 -3.92
N GLY A 47 -1.45 3.97 -3.48
CA GLY A 47 -1.48 2.69 -4.18
C GLY A 47 -2.46 1.71 -3.53
N VAL A 48 -2.95 0.77 -4.31
CA VAL A 48 -3.82 -0.33 -3.86
C VAL A 48 -3.25 -1.66 -4.36
N VAL A 49 -2.98 -2.57 -3.45
CA VAL A 49 -2.64 -3.96 -3.74
C VAL A 49 -3.87 -4.82 -3.49
N PHE A 50 -4.53 -5.24 -4.57
CA PHE A 50 -5.75 -6.04 -4.50
C PHE A 50 -5.41 -7.53 -4.37
N ARG A 51 -5.80 -8.14 -3.24
CA ARG A 51 -5.42 -9.52 -2.86
C ARG A 51 -6.62 -10.40 -2.49
N HIS A 52 -7.76 -10.20 -3.06
CA HIS A 52 -8.98 -11.01 -2.82
C HIS A 52 -8.91 -12.37 -3.53
N ASP A 53 -7.83 -13.13 -3.29
CA ASP A 53 -7.64 -14.43 -3.94
C ASP A 53 -8.61 -15.46 -3.34
N GLY A 54 -9.21 -16.28 -4.20
CA GLY A 54 -10.20 -17.29 -3.79
C GLY A 54 -11.61 -16.77 -3.43
N VAL A 55 -11.83 -15.45 -3.50
CA VAL A 55 -13.16 -14.87 -3.24
C VAL A 55 -14.05 -15.07 -4.46
N PRO A 56 -15.29 -15.62 -4.31
CA PRO A 56 -16.27 -15.67 -5.40
C PRO A 56 -16.52 -14.30 -6.01
N GLY A 57 -16.66 -14.22 -7.33
CA GLY A 57 -16.86 -12.94 -8.03
C GLY A 57 -15.63 -12.01 -8.04
N ARG A 58 -14.43 -12.51 -7.70
CA ARG A 58 -13.19 -11.73 -7.66
C ARG A 58 -12.94 -10.85 -8.89
N ALA A 59 -13.24 -11.35 -10.10
CA ALA A 59 -13.01 -10.62 -11.33
C ALA A 59 -13.90 -9.36 -11.41
N THR A 60 -15.18 -9.50 -11.11
CA THR A 60 -16.14 -8.38 -11.06
C THR A 60 -15.76 -7.38 -9.97
N LEU A 61 -15.43 -7.88 -8.78
CA LEU A 61 -14.97 -7.02 -7.68
C LEU A 61 -13.71 -6.24 -8.05
N ALA A 62 -12.73 -6.89 -8.69
CA ALA A 62 -11.52 -6.25 -9.18
C ALA A 62 -11.82 -5.13 -10.20
N GLN A 63 -12.82 -5.32 -11.08
CA GLN A 63 -13.26 -4.28 -12.02
C GLN A 63 -13.85 -3.07 -11.28
N HIS A 64 -14.68 -3.28 -10.25
CA HIS A 64 -15.22 -2.21 -9.43
C HIS A 64 -14.12 -1.43 -8.69
N VAL A 65 -13.17 -2.15 -8.08
CA VAL A 65 -12.00 -1.55 -7.43
C VAL A 65 -11.15 -0.77 -8.45
N ALA A 66 -10.92 -1.32 -9.64
CA ALA A 66 -10.17 -0.64 -10.70
C ALA A 66 -10.85 0.66 -11.16
N ARG A 67 -12.19 0.67 -11.27
CA ARG A 67 -12.96 1.90 -11.57
C ARG A 67 -12.80 2.92 -10.43
N ALA A 68 -12.91 2.49 -9.17
CA ALA A 68 -12.72 3.37 -8.02
C ALA A 68 -11.29 3.95 -7.98
N CYS A 69 -10.28 3.13 -8.25
CA CYS A 69 -8.89 3.59 -8.33
C CYS A 69 -8.68 4.65 -9.43
N ARG A 70 -9.23 4.44 -10.62
CA ARG A 70 -9.15 5.44 -11.71
C ARG A 70 -9.81 6.75 -11.32
N ALA A 71 -11.03 6.70 -10.78
CA ALA A 71 -11.75 7.90 -10.33
C ALA A 71 -11.00 8.65 -9.22
N GLY A 72 -10.38 7.92 -8.27
CA GLY A 72 -9.61 8.46 -7.15
C GLY A 72 -8.15 8.82 -7.50
N ARG A 73 -7.69 8.67 -8.74
CA ARG A 73 -6.28 8.86 -9.16
C ARG A 73 -5.32 7.99 -8.32
N LEU A 74 -5.70 6.75 -8.08
CA LEU A 74 -4.93 5.75 -7.34
C LEU A 74 -4.22 4.81 -8.31
N VAL A 75 -3.08 4.26 -7.90
CA VAL A 75 -2.37 3.22 -8.64
C VAL A 75 -2.85 1.86 -8.15
N MET A 76 -3.28 0.98 -9.04
CA MET A 76 -3.72 -0.36 -8.69
C MET A 76 -2.76 -1.43 -9.22
N VAL A 77 -2.42 -2.36 -8.36
CA VAL A 77 -1.81 -3.65 -8.70
C VAL A 77 -2.64 -4.78 -8.09
N MET A 78 -2.60 -5.97 -8.67
CA MET A 78 -3.30 -7.12 -8.13
C MET A 78 -2.52 -8.41 -8.30
N THR A 79 -2.82 -9.41 -7.49
CA THR A 79 -2.32 -10.77 -7.67
C THR A 79 -2.92 -11.40 -8.93
N ALA A 80 -2.19 -12.35 -9.54
CA ALA A 80 -2.66 -13.04 -10.74
C ALA A 80 -3.97 -13.85 -10.49
N PRO A 81 -4.83 -13.97 -11.49
CA PRO A 81 -4.78 -13.30 -12.79
C PRO A 81 -5.11 -11.82 -12.69
N ALA A 82 -4.35 -10.97 -13.40
CA ALA A 82 -4.53 -9.54 -13.39
C ALA A 82 -5.45 -9.06 -14.52
N LEU A 83 -6.18 -7.97 -14.28
CA LEU A 83 -6.98 -7.31 -15.31
C LEU A 83 -6.07 -6.57 -16.31
N PRO A 84 -6.49 -6.45 -17.59
CA PRO A 84 -5.79 -5.61 -18.55
C PRO A 84 -5.59 -4.18 -18.04
N GLY A 85 -4.38 -3.63 -18.19
CA GLY A 85 -4.03 -2.28 -17.77
C GLY A 85 -3.83 -2.08 -16.26
N VAL A 86 -4.00 -3.13 -15.44
CA VAL A 86 -3.70 -3.14 -14.01
C VAL A 86 -2.32 -3.76 -13.79
N GLY A 87 -1.55 -3.20 -12.83
CA GLY A 87 -0.23 -3.74 -12.48
C GLY A 87 -0.32 -5.11 -11.79
N LEU A 88 0.81 -5.82 -11.74
CA LEU A 88 0.90 -7.15 -11.14
C LEU A 88 1.59 -7.10 -9.78
N HIS A 89 1.00 -7.77 -8.79
CA HIS A 89 1.63 -8.01 -7.48
C HIS A 89 2.11 -9.47 -7.39
N LEU A 90 3.42 -9.65 -7.29
CA LEU A 90 4.04 -10.97 -7.15
C LEU A 90 4.07 -11.42 -5.71
N ARG A 91 3.81 -12.70 -5.50
CA ARG A 91 4.07 -13.37 -4.22
C ARG A 91 5.48 -13.96 -4.25
N ARG A 92 6.33 -13.57 -3.28
CA ARG A 92 7.71 -14.09 -3.12
C ARG A 92 8.61 -13.95 -4.37
N GLY A 93 8.30 -13.01 -5.26
CA GLY A 93 9.11 -12.72 -6.44
C GLY A 93 8.94 -13.67 -7.63
N TYR A 94 7.94 -14.53 -7.63
CA TYR A 94 7.66 -15.41 -8.77
C TYR A 94 6.74 -14.74 -9.79
N ARG A 95 7.09 -14.86 -11.07
CA ARG A 95 6.33 -14.33 -12.20
C ARG A 95 6.20 -15.36 -13.32
N SER A 96 5.01 -15.40 -13.95
CA SER A 96 4.76 -16.03 -15.21
C SER A 96 4.00 -15.07 -16.13
N GLY A 97 4.27 -15.11 -17.43
CA GLY A 97 3.54 -14.35 -18.46
C GLY A 97 4.07 -12.95 -18.77
N ALA A 98 3.29 -12.17 -19.53
CA ALA A 98 3.65 -10.83 -20.03
C ALA A 98 3.92 -9.82 -18.90
N VAL A 99 4.81 -8.85 -19.17
CA VAL A 99 5.23 -7.82 -18.20
C VAL A 99 4.22 -6.68 -18.20
N PRO A 100 3.43 -6.49 -17.12
CA PRO A 100 2.63 -5.28 -16.99
C PRO A 100 3.53 -4.06 -16.73
N ARG A 101 2.98 -2.86 -16.98
CA ARG A 101 3.68 -1.57 -16.79
C ARG A 101 4.24 -1.37 -15.36
N LEU A 102 3.59 -1.96 -14.36
CA LEU A 102 4.03 -1.93 -12.98
C LEU A 102 3.99 -3.34 -12.37
N VAL A 103 5.12 -3.76 -11.85
CA VAL A 103 5.26 -4.99 -11.07
C VAL A 103 5.66 -4.61 -9.65
N THR A 104 4.95 -5.18 -8.68
CA THR A 104 5.29 -5.08 -7.25
C THR A 104 5.44 -6.47 -6.66
N SER A 105 6.07 -6.60 -5.50
CA SER A 105 6.22 -7.89 -4.82
C SER A 105 6.21 -7.74 -3.30
N SER A 106 5.75 -8.77 -2.59
CA SER A 106 6.01 -8.93 -1.15
C SER A 106 7.20 -9.87 -0.94
N SER A 107 8.05 -9.56 0.04
CA SER A 107 9.28 -10.31 0.36
C SER A 107 9.51 -10.32 1.87
N HIS A 108 10.12 -11.40 2.38
CA HIS A 108 10.37 -11.59 3.81
C HIS A 108 11.87 -11.60 4.17
N ASN A 109 12.73 -11.72 3.18
CA ASN A 109 14.18 -11.80 3.36
C ASN A 109 14.94 -11.27 2.12
N ARG A 110 16.26 -11.17 2.25
CA ARG A 110 17.14 -10.66 1.20
C ARG A 110 17.03 -11.41 -0.11
N LEU A 111 16.96 -12.72 -0.06
CA LEU A 111 16.89 -13.56 -1.27
C LEU A 111 15.59 -13.31 -2.05
N GLU A 112 14.46 -13.19 -1.35
CA GLU A 112 13.17 -12.86 -1.97
C GLU A 112 13.18 -11.45 -2.56
N VAL A 113 13.80 -10.47 -1.90
CA VAL A 113 13.97 -9.11 -2.44
C VAL A 113 14.75 -9.15 -3.75
N LEU A 114 15.87 -9.86 -3.81
CA LEU A 114 16.67 -9.99 -5.01
C LEU A 114 15.93 -10.71 -6.15
N ARG A 115 15.17 -11.77 -5.83
CA ARG A 115 14.31 -12.47 -6.78
C ARG A 115 13.22 -11.55 -7.33
N ALA A 116 12.56 -10.78 -6.47
CA ALA A 116 11.55 -9.81 -6.88
C ALA A 116 12.13 -8.76 -7.85
N LYS A 117 13.32 -8.24 -7.56
CA LYS A 117 14.01 -7.28 -8.43
C LYS A 117 14.39 -7.88 -9.78
N ARG A 118 14.92 -9.11 -9.80
CA ARG A 118 15.20 -9.84 -11.05
C ARG A 118 13.93 -10.12 -11.86
N ALA A 119 12.77 -10.30 -11.18
CA ALA A 119 11.47 -10.43 -11.84
C ALA A 119 10.88 -9.09 -12.32
N GLY A 120 11.62 -7.97 -12.20
CA GLY A 120 11.22 -6.65 -12.68
C GLY A 120 10.34 -5.86 -11.69
N ALA A 121 10.29 -6.25 -10.41
CA ALA A 121 9.50 -5.49 -9.43
C ALA A 121 10.10 -4.09 -9.19
N ALA A 122 9.33 -3.06 -9.54
CA ALA A 122 9.68 -1.67 -9.27
C ALA A 122 9.52 -1.33 -7.77
N VAL A 123 8.52 -1.93 -7.11
CA VAL A 123 8.22 -1.78 -5.68
C VAL A 123 8.29 -3.15 -5.00
N VAL A 124 9.08 -3.25 -3.94
CA VAL A 124 9.20 -4.47 -3.13
C VAL A 124 8.84 -4.16 -1.69
N PHE A 125 7.77 -4.78 -1.21
CA PHE A 125 7.33 -4.65 0.17
C PHE A 125 8.02 -5.69 1.05
N VAL A 126 8.84 -5.26 1.99
CA VAL A 126 9.54 -6.14 2.94
C VAL A 126 8.75 -6.21 4.24
N SER A 127 8.39 -7.41 4.66
CA SER A 127 7.52 -7.66 5.82
C SER A 127 7.97 -8.88 6.64
N PRO A 128 7.52 -8.97 7.93
CA PRO A 128 6.88 -7.89 8.67
C PRO A 128 7.92 -6.97 9.33
N LEU A 129 7.78 -5.65 9.18
CA LEU A 129 8.69 -4.71 9.85
C LEU A 129 8.44 -4.69 11.37
N PHE A 130 7.16 -4.55 11.77
CA PHE A 130 6.69 -4.55 13.15
C PHE A 130 5.76 -5.74 13.42
N PRO A 131 5.48 -6.10 14.69
CA PRO A 131 4.45 -7.06 15.04
C PRO A 131 3.11 -6.72 14.36
N THR A 132 2.39 -7.71 13.89
CA THR A 132 1.17 -7.48 13.12
C THR A 132 0.06 -8.44 13.52
N ARG A 133 -1.16 -7.91 13.60
CA ARG A 133 -2.36 -8.73 13.89
C ARG A 133 -2.65 -9.80 12.82
N SER A 134 -2.09 -9.65 11.63
CA SER A 134 -2.26 -10.64 10.55
C SER A 134 -1.46 -11.91 10.77
N HIS A 135 -0.39 -11.85 11.56
CA HIS A 135 0.50 -12.96 11.90
C HIS A 135 0.99 -12.73 13.34
N PRO A 136 0.13 -12.97 14.35
CA PRO A 136 0.48 -12.66 15.74
C PRO A 136 1.68 -13.46 16.23
N ASP A 137 1.84 -14.69 15.74
CA ASP A 137 2.97 -15.58 16.08
C ASP A 137 4.21 -15.34 15.21
N GLY A 138 4.12 -14.43 14.23
CA GLY A 138 5.21 -14.12 13.32
C GLY A 138 6.24 -13.18 13.95
N THR A 139 7.52 -13.56 13.94
CA THR A 139 8.60 -12.69 14.41
C THR A 139 8.77 -11.49 13.48
N ALA A 140 8.62 -10.28 14.01
CA ALA A 140 8.92 -9.05 13.30
C ALA A 140 10.43 -8.94 13.00
N LEU A 141 10.77 -8.41 11.84
CA LEU A 141 12.17 -8.20 11.46
C LEU A 141 12.85 -7.11 12.31
N GLY A 142 12.08 -6.10 12.71
CA GLY A 142 12.64 -4.88 13.29
C GLY A 142 13.48 -4.09 12.29
N GLY A 143 13.86 -2.88 12.66
CA GLY A 143 14.51 -1.96 11.73
C GLY A 143 15.86 -2.44 11.18
N VAL A 144 16.67 -3.17 11.97
CA VAL A 144 17.99 -3.65 11.55
C VAL A 144 17.88 -4.78 10.52
N ARG A 145 17.13 -5.84 10.85
CA ARG A 145 16.94 -6.98 9.93
C ARG A 145 16.21 -6.55 8.65
N TRP A 146 15.24 -5.63 8.78
CA TRP A 146 14.54 -5.07 7.66
C TRP A 146 15.49 -4.33 6.70
N ARG A 147 16.40 -3.48 7.25
CA ARG A 147 17.43 -2.81 6.43
C ARG A 147 18.37 -3.81 5.77
N ASN A 148 18.77 -4.86 6.46
CA ASN A 148 19.62 -5.90 5.88
C ASN A 148 18.92 -6.66 4.75
N ALA A 149 17.61 -6.90 4.86
CA ALA A 149 16.83 -7.53 3.81
C ALA A 149 16.70 -6.63 2.56
N GLY A 150 16.44 -5.33 2.75
CA GLY A 150 16.21 -4.36 1.67
C GLY A 150 17.40 -3.49 1.29
N GLY A 151 18.46 -3.47 2.10
CA GLY A 151 19.57 -2.51 1.97
C GLY A 151 20.29 -2.54 0.63
N GLY A 152 20.64 -1.36 0.11
CA GLY A 152 21.30 -1.20 -1.20
C GLY A 152 20.41 -1.51 -2.41
N VAL A 153 19.12 -1.80 -2.20
CA VAL A 153 18.16 -2.09 -3.28
C VAL A 153 17.14 -0.96 -3.36
N GLY A 154 17.05 -0.29 -4.50
CA GLY A 154 16.04 0.74 -4.71
C GLY A 154 14.62 0.18 -4.79
N GLY A 155 13.61 0.99 -4.43
CA GLY A 155 12.20 0.60 -4.51
C GLY A 155 11.74 -0.32 -3.40
N VAL A 156 12.36 -0.24 -2.21
CA VAL A 156 11.97 -1.05 -1.04
C VAL A 156 11.04 -0.27 -0.12
N PHE A 157 9.94 -0.91 0.25
CA PHE A 157 8.84 -0.35 1.04
C PHE A 157 8.62 -1.19 2.30
N ALA A 158 8.26 -0.56 3.40
CA ALA A 158 7.92 -1.24 4.63
C ALA A 158 6.52 -1.85 4.56
N LEU A 159 6.34 -3.04 5.13
CA LEU A 159 5.03 -3.67 5.28
C LEU A 159 4.98 -4.42 6.62
N GLY A 160 3.78 -4.50 7.22
CA GLY A 160 3.51 -5.19 8.47
C GLY A 160 3.68 -4.29 9.70
N GLY A 161 2.56 -4.11 10.41
CA GLY A 161 2.48 -3.35 11.65
C GLY A 161 2.71 -1.85 11.52
N VAL A 162 2.63 -1.28 10.30
CA VAL A 162 2.77 0.17 10.08
C VAL A 162 1.42 0.86 10.30
N ASP A 163 1.40 1.78 11.25
CA ASP A 163 0.25 2.62 11.61
C ASP A 163 0.71 4.02 12.06
N ALA A 164 -0.19 4.80 12.65
CA ALA A 164 0.09 6.16 13.11
C ALA A 164 1.09 6.24 14.28
N GLU A 165 1.27 5.17 15.03
CA GLU A 165 2.20 5.10 16.17
C GLU A 165 3.58 4.65 15.72
N THR A 166 3.62 3.64 14.86
CA THR A 166 4.86 2.98 14.42
C THR A 166 5.52 3.65 13.22
N VAL A 167 4.80 4.46 12.43
CA VAL A 167 5.31 5.03 11.17
C VAL A 167 6.59 5.85 11.35
N ARG A 168 6.80 6.48 12.50
CA ARG A 168 8.03 7.26 12.78
C ARG A 168 9.27 6.38 12.93
N ALA A 169 9.08 5.10 13.29
CA ALA A 169 10.16 4.12 13.43
C ALA A 169 10.45 3.35 12.12
N VAL A 170 9.71 3.63 11.05
CA VAL A 170 10.01 3.08 9.71
C VAL A 170 11.39 3.60 9.26
N PRO A 171 12.31 2.70 8.82
CA PRO A 171 13.66 3.10 8.41
C PRO A 171 13.65 4.19 7.33
N ARG A 172 14.53 5.19 7.46
CA ARG A 172 14.60 6.34 6.53
C ARG A 172 14.89 5.96 5.08
N CYS A 173 15.50 4.80 4.85
CA CYS A 173 15.76 4.26 3.52
C CYS A 173 14.51 3.63 2.87
N ALA A 174 13.40 3.45 3.61
CA ALA A 174 12.15 3.00 3.03
C ALA A 174 11.56 4.09 2.12
N MET A 175 11.18 3.70 0.91
CA MET A 175 10.60 4.61 -0.10
C MET A 175 9.08 4.75 0.04
N GLY A 176 8.49 4.10 1.05
CA GLY A 176 7.08 4.11 1.35
C GLY A 176 6.70 2.96 2.28
N PHE A 177 5.40 2.79 2.49
CA PHE A 177 4.87 1.67 3.25
C PHE A 177 3.57 1.13 2.66
N GLY A 178 3.28 -0.14 2.99
CA GLY A 178 1.99 -0.78 2.83
C GLY A 178 1.34 -1.01 4.19
N ALA A 179 0.02 -0.89 4.26
CA ALA A 179 -0.77 -1.20 5.44
C ALA A 179 -2.13 -1.79 5.08
N ILE A 180 -2.73 -2.52 6.02
CA ILE A 180 -4.11 -3.00 5.95
C ILE A 180 -4.97 -2.13 6.87
N GLY A 181 -4.91 -2.38 8.17
CA GLY A 181 -5.78 -1.78 9.17
C GLY A 181 -5.64 -0.27 9.33
N ALA A 182 -4.44 0.28 9.22
CA ALA A 182 -4.19 1.71 9.38
C ALA A 182 -4.85 2.60 8.30
N LEU A 183 -5.25 1.98 7.18
CA LEU A 183 -5.91 2.67 6.05
C LEU A 183 -7.39 2.30 5.90
N THR A 184 -7.89 1.35 6.70
CA THR A 184 -9.33 0.98 6.74
C THR A 184 -10.13 1.77 7.75
N ALA A 185 -9.51 2.23 8.83
CA ALA A 185 -10.15 3.05 9.84
C ALA A 185 -10.21 4.52 9.40
N CYS A 186 -11.06 4.83 8.42
CA CYS A 186 -11.41 6.21 8.10
C CYS A 186 -12.69 6.59 8.82
N GLY A 187 -12.64 6.65 10.18
CA GLY A 187 -13.52 7.44 10.98
C GLY A 187 -12.95 8.85 11.08
N SER A 188 -13.65 9.83 10.50
CA SER A 188 -13.60 11.26 10.76
C SER A 188 -12.25 11.94 11.03
N HIS A 189 -11.42 12.14 9.99
CA HIS A 189 -10.54 13.32 9.91
C HIS A 189 -10.16 13.55 8.43
N ALA A 190 -10.75 14.59 7.86
CA ALA A 190 -10.37 15.10 6.53
C ALA A 190 -8.94 15.64 6.60
N THR A 191 -8.06 15.13 5.75
CA THR A 191 -6.69 15.63 5.61
C THR A 191 -6.47 16.09 4.18
N VAL A 192 -6.08 17.36 4.06
CA VAL A 192 -5.79 18.02 2.78
C VAL A 192 -4.45 17.55 2.24
N PHE A 193 -4.44 17.02 1.02
CA PHE A 193 -3.23 16.78 0.25
C PHE A 193 -3.06 17.86 -0.80
N ARG A 194 -1.87 18.48 -0.87
CA ARG A 194 -1.47 19.32 -2.00
C ARG A 194 -0.80 18.45 -3.06
N ASN A 195 -1.27 18.57 -4.30
CA ASN A 195 -0.58 17.98 -5.46
C ASN A 195 0.71 18.71 -5.74
N CYS A 196 1.64 18.04 -6.42
CA CYS A 196 2.90 18.62 -6.89
C CYS A 196 2.75 19.84 -7.83
N HIS A 197 1.52 20.25 -8.11
CA HIS A 197 1.15 21.47 -8.87
C HIS A 197 0.43 22.54 -8.02
N GLY A 198 0.53 22.48 -6.69
CA GLY A 198 0.15 23.58 -5.80
C GLY A 198 -1.33 23.84 -5.57
N THR A 199 -2.25 23.04 -6.10
CA THR A 199 -3.70 23.25 -5.92
C THR A 199 -4.22 22.48 -4.71
N ALA A 200 -4.85 23.19 -3.76
CA ALA A 200 -5.47 22.60 -2.58
C ALA A 200 -6.90 22.13 -2.91
N VAL A 201 -7.19 20.86 -2.63
CA VAL A 201 -8.58 20.36 -2.65
C VAL A 201 -8.96 20.02 -1.21
N VAL A 202 -9.91 20.77 -0.68
CA VAL A 202 -10.49 20.57 0.66
C VAL A 202 -11.75 19.72 0.50
N ALA A 203 -11.79 18.57 1.13
CA ALA A 203 -13.03 17.85 1.38
C ALA A 203 -13.33 17.90 2.89
N VAL A 204 -14.31 18.69 3.29
CA VAL A 204 -14.86 18.75 4.64
C VAL A 204 -16.00 17.74 4.71
N ALA A 205 -15.91 16.75 5.60
CA ALA A 205 -17.05 15.95 6.01
C ALA A 205 -17.51 16.45 7.39
N GLU A 206 -18.71 17.01 7.46
CA GLU A 206 -19.35 17.38 8.72
C GLU A 206 -19.75 16.13 9.52
N PRO A 207 -19.65 16.18 10.88
CA PRO A 207 -20.15 15.09 11.72
C PRO A 207 -21.68 15.12 11.76
N ALA A 208 -22.30 13.96 11.51
CA ALA A 208 -23.73 13.78 11.71
C ALA A 208 -24.06 14.00 13.21
N ALA A 209 -24.85 15.02 13.49
CA ALA A 209 -25.37 15.31 14.82
C ALA A 209 -26.36 14.21 15.22
N THR A 210 -26.04 13.49 16.29
CA THR A 210 -26.99 12.63 17.01
C THR A 210 -28.00 13.54 17.69
N ARG A 211 -29.24 13.52 17.24
CA ARG A 211 -30.36 14.02 18.03
C ARG A 211 -30.97 12.85 18.78
N GLN A 212 -31.17 13.09 20.08
CA GLN A 212 -31.92 12.28 21.04
C GLN A 212 -33.39 12.12 20.64
#